data_563e5241f20d2e1d06f4cf844b2f2912
#
_entry.id   563e5241f20d2e1d06f4cf844b2f2912
#
_cell.length_a   1.000
_cell.length_b   1.000
_cell.length_c   1.000
_cell.angle_alpha   90.00
_cell.angle_beta   90.00
_cell.angle_gamma   90.00
#
_symmetry.space_group_name_H-M   'P 1'
#
loop_
_entity.id
_entity.type
_entity.pdbx_description
1 polymer ?
#
loop_
_entity_poly.entity_id
_entity_poly.type
_entity_poly.pdbx_seq_one_letter_code
_entity_poly.pdbx_strand_id
1 'polypeptide(L)'
;MKHNIKKAAVLGAGTMGAQIAGHLANAGIPCLLFDINQDAAEKGKEVLSSLRPAPLYKLKNVELITACNYQHDLQRISETDWILEAVVEQLDIKEKVYSNLLPYLKESAILTSNTSGIPLSDLTKNLPTNVKKRFMITHFFNPPRYMQLLELVKGEHTSESVYNKVATFGEFVLGKGIVHAKDTPNFIGNRIGIFGMMTAMNLAIEQGLSVEEVDKLTGLISGRPKSATFRTADVVGLDILKNVALTTYNKATQDESRDVFKIPQILDDLITSNNLGKKTGAGFYKKNKDRTIHSIDLKTGEYSPQESVKFECYESINEKKELSERLKRLCNSDDHGGKYFWELTSKILIYSANRVPEISDDIVNIDNALKWGFGWDAGPFEMWDMIGVSESTHRMQLEGKEIPEWVLEMIDSGRQFFYQTNNGIKTHWSPKESSSFEINQSPQIFNLELHKTRDLTLKENLNASINDMGDGILNVEFHSSLQPRHNPIDGSFVEMINYALDLVEEDKFRAMIIAHEGVNFSAGANLNLFLELCQNQQWEELDFAVKTFQNMTQRIRFSKGPVVAVPFQ
;
A
#
# COMPACT_ATOMS: atom_id res chain seq x y z
N MET A 1 5.10 -21.18 -11.28
CA MET A 1 6.31 -20.89 -12.08
C MET A 1 7.55 -21.35 -11.33
N LYS A 2 8.51 -21.99 -12.00
CA LYS A 2 9.80 -22.31 -11.36
C LYS A 2 10.63 -21.02 -11.31
N HIS A 3 10.75 -20.40 -10.14
CA HIS A 3 11.65 -19.26 -9.95
C HIS A 3 13.09 -19.74 -9.73
N ASN A 4 14.06 -18.95 -10.18
CA ASN A 4 15.48 -19.31 -10.11
C ASN A 4 16.19 -18.80 -8.85
N ILE A 5 15.48 -18.13 -7.92
CA ILE A 5 16.01 -17.69 -6.62
C ILE A 5 15.61 -18.74 -5.59
N LYS A 6 16.56 -19.59 -5.20
CA LYS A 6 16.34 -20.71 -4.27
C LYS A 6 16.87 -20.44 -2.87
N LYS A 7 17.84 -19.55 -2.74
CA LYS A 7 18.46 -19.16 -1.47
C LYS A 7 18.88 -17.70 -1.52
N ALA A 8 18.63 -16.97 -0.45
CA ALA A 8 18.98 -15.56 -0.35
C ALA A 8 19.95 -15.30 0.81
N ALA A 9 20.63 -14.16 0.74
CA ALA A 9 21.32 -13.57 1.88
C ALA A 9 20.79 -12.17 2.13
N VAL A 10 20.62 -11.79 3.39
CA VAL A 10 20.34 -10.44 3.83
C VAL A 10 21.49 -9.95 4.68
N LEU A 11 22.04 -8.79 4.32
CA LEU A 11 23.19 -8.18 4.96
C LEU A 11 22.74 -7.03 5.86
N GLY A 12 22.93 -7.18 7.16
CA GLY A 12 22.39 -6.34 8.21
C GLY A 12 21.16 -6.97 8.86
N ALA A 13 21.25 -7.30 10.14
CA ALA A 13 20.19 -7.92 10.94
C ALA A 13 19.40 -6.88 11.78
N GLY A 14 19.45 -5.62 11.37
CA GLY A 14 18.65 -4.54 11.96
C GLY A 14 17.14 -4.69 11.65
N THR A 15 16.35 -3.68 11.99
CA THR A 15 14.88 -3.71 11.85
C THR A 15 14.41 -4.13 10.46
N MET A 16 14.99 -3.58 9.40
CA MET A 16 14.58 -3.93 8.03
C MET A 16 15.11 -5.29 7.61
N GLY A 17 16.41 -5.52 7.76
CA GLY A 17 17.03 -6.76 7.26
C GLY A 17 16.47 -8.02 7.94
N ALA A 18 16.29 -8.01 9.26
CA ALA A 18 15.65 -9.12 9.96
C ALA A 18 14.24 -9.43 9.43
N GLN A 19 13.41 -8.38 9.26
CA GLN A 19 12.04 -8.55 8.77
C GLN A 19 11.99 -8.96 7.28
N ILE A 20 12.91 -8.49 6.44
CA ILE A 20 13.04 -8.95 5.04
C ILE A 20 13.43 -10.43 5.01
N ALA A 21 14.40 -10.87 5.85
CA ALA A 21 14.73 -12.28 5.98
C ALA A 21 13.52 -13.12 6.44
N GLY A 22 12.74 -12.59 7.40
CA GLY A 22 11.47 -13.20 7.82
C GLY A 22 10.45 -13.31 6.68
N HIS A 23 10.35 -12.30 5.83
CA HIS A 23 9.44 -12.31 4.68
C HIS A 23 9.88 -13.30 3.60
N LEU A 24 11.19 -13.42 3.33
CA LEU A 24 11.74 -14.46 2.47
C LEU A 24 11.46 -15.87 3.02
N ALA A 25 11.64 -16.06 4.32
CA ALA A 25 11.32 -17.33 4.99
C ALA A 25 9.81 -17.65 4.93
N ASN A 26 8.92 -16.66 4.97
CA ASN A 26 7.50 -16.85 4.76
C ASN A 26 7.16 -17.39 3.36
N ALA A 27 7.95 -17.01 2.35
CA ALA A 27 7.86 -17.52 0.98
C ALA A 27 8.57 -18.86 0.78
N GLY A 28 9.08 -19.47 1.87
CA GLY A 28 9.79 -20.75 1.82
C GLY A 28 11.25 -20.65 1.30
N ILE A 29 11.82 -19.44 1.24
CA ILE A 29 13.17 -19.21 0.77
C ILE A 29 14.16 -19.26 1.94
N PRO A 30 15.11 -20.23 1.99
CA PRO A 30 16.19 -20.24 2.96
C PRO A 30 17.02 -18.96 2.88
N CYS A 31 17.30 -18.36 4.04
CA CYS A 31 17.96 -17.06 4.11
C CYS A 31 19.16 -17.08 5.06
N LEU A 32 20.29 -16.58 4.61
CA LEU A 32 21.46 -16.28 5.44
C LEU A 32 21.31 -14.82 5.92
N LEU A 33 21.20 -14.63 7.23
CA LEU A 33 21.08 -13.29 7.84
C LEU A 33 22.42 -12.90 8.44
N PHE A 34 23.11 -11.96 7.80
CA PHE A 34 24.44 -11.49 8.20
C PHE A 34 24.39 -10.24 9.06
N ASP A 35 25.29 -10.18 10.06
CA ASP A 35 25.63 -8.94 10.75
C ASP A 35 27.12 -8.90 11.13
N ILE A 36 27.55 -7.78 11.77
CA ILE A 36 28.95 -7.55 12.15
C ILE A 36 29.52 -8.64 13.06
N ASN A 37 28.68 -9.24 13.89
CA ASN A 37 29.03 -10.36 14.76
C ASN A 37 27.85 -11.33 14.90
N GLN A 38 28.11 -12.51 15.46
CA GLN A 38 27.11 -13.57 15.61
C GLN A 38 25.94 -13.15 16.51
N ASP A 39 26.22 -12.47 17.61
CA ASP A 39 25.18 -12.04 18.57
C ASP A 39 24.18 -11.06 17.95
N ALA A 40 24.64 -10.15 17.10
CA ALA A 40 23.77 -9.22 16.40
C ALA A 40 22.86 -9.95 15.40
N ALA A 41 23.40 -10.91 14.65
CA ALA A 41 22.65 -11.73 13.70
C ALA A 41 21.61 -12.61 14.41
N GLU A 42 21.98 -13.25 15.52
CA GLU A 42 21.05 -14.07 16.34
C GLU A 42 19.93 -13.22 16.93
N LYS A 43 20.24 -12.06 17.51
CA LYS A 43 19.22 -11.12 18.02
C LYS A 43 18.24 -10.69 16.93
N GLY A 44 18.76 -10.37 15.73
CA GLY A 44 17.92 -10.04 14.58
C GLY A 44 16.97 -11.17 14.18
N LYS A 45 17.43 -12.43 14.28
CA LYS A 45 16.59 -13.61 14.07
C LYS A 45 15.57 -13.82 15.19
N GLU A 46 16.00 -13.74 16.44
CA GLU A 46 15.16 -13.98 17.62
C GLU A 46 13.99 -13.01 17.73
N VAL A 47 14.23 -11.73 17.45
CA VAL A 47 13.21 -10.68 17.52
C VAL A 47 11.99 -10.94 16.62
N LEU A 48 12.17 -11.70 15.52
CA LEU A 48 11.09 -12.05 14.60
C LEU A 48 9.97 -12.86 15.26
N SER A 49 10.26 -13.57 16.34
CA SER A 49 9.28 -14.37 17.08
C SER A 49 8.41 -13.55 18.04
N SER A 50 8.85 -12.35 18.41
CA SER A 50 8.20 -11.50 19.43
C SER A 50 7.63 -10.20 18.91
N LEU A 51 8.08 -9.72 17.75
CA LEU A 51 7.61 -8.45 17.16
C LEU A 51 6.10 -8.41 16.94
N ARG A 52 5.54 -7.21 17.09
CA ARG A 52 4.14 -6.91 16.75
C ARG A 52 4.08 -5.65 15.88
N PRO A 53 3.37 -5.74 14.72
CA PRO A 53 2.69 -6.92 14.16
C PRO A 53 3.65 -8.05 13.82
N ALA A 54 3.19 -9.32 13.86
CA ALA A 54 4.02 -10.50 13.69
C ALA A 54 4.65 -10.58 12.28
N PRO A 55 5.98 -10.62 12.13
CA PRO A 55 6.62 -10.67 10.81
C PRO A 55 6.55 -12.04 10.13
N LEU A 56 6.34 -13.11 10.91
CA LEU A 56 6.25 -14.48 10.40
C LEU A 56 4.80 -14.95 10.26
N TYR A 57 4.45 -15.67 9.20
CA TYR A 57 3.16 -16.35 9.05
C TYR A 57 3.02 -17.52 10.03
N LYS A 58 4.11 -18.27 10.20
CA LYS A 58 4.23 -19.37 11.16
C LYS A 58 5.56 -19.22 11.88
N LEU A 59 5.59 -19.36 13.20
CA LEU A 59 6.83 -19.21 13.97
C LEU A 59 7.94 -20.16 13.48
N LYS A 60 7.60 -21.37 13.04
CA LYS A 60 8.57 -22.32 12.48
C LYS A 60 9.32 -21.83 11.25
N ASN A 61 8.81 -20.82 10.53
CA ASN A 61 9.50 -20.27 9.36
C ASN A 61 10.84 -19.64 9.74
N VAL A 62 11.06 -19.28 11.02
CA VAL A 62 12.34 -18.79 11.52
C VAL A 62 13.49 -19.83 11.35
N GLU A 63 13.16 -21.10 11.26
CA GLU A 63 14.14 -22.19 11.02
C GLU A 63 14.80 -22.11 9.65
N LEU A 64 14.14 -21.45 8.67
CA LEU A 64 14.72 -21.18 7.35
C LEU A 64 15.78 -20.07 7.37
N ILE A 65 15.93 -19.36 8.50
CA ILE A 65 16.90 -18.26 8.65
C ILE A 65 18.11 -18.79 9.42
N THR A 66 19.28 -18.64 8.82
CA THR A 66 20.56 -18.96 9.46
C THR A 66 21.27 -17.65 9.80
N ALA A 67 21.54 -17.40 11.07
CA ALA A 67 22.36 -16.27 11.49
C ALA A 67 23.83 -16.52 11.12
N CYS A 68 24.45 -15.51 10.53
CA CYS A 68 25.82 -15.54 10.02
C CYS A 68 26.57 -14.25 10.39
N ASN A 69 27.88 -14.31 10.42
CA ASN A 69 28.72 -13.14 10.63
C ASN A 69 29.75 -12.95 9.51
N TYR A 70 30.25 -11.70 9.34
CA TYR A 70 31.20 -11.38 8.27
C TYR A 70 32.59 -11.97 8.47
N GLN A 71 32.96 -12.41 9.68
CA GLN A 71 34.31 -12.92 9.95
C GLN A 71 34.46 -14.39 9.53
N HIS A 72 33.43 -15.21 9.72
CA HIS A 72 33.54 -16.65 9.57
C HIS A 72 32.65 -17.23 8.46
N ASP A 73 31.61 -16.52 8.02
CA ASP A 73 30.59 -17.10 7.14
C ASP A 73 30.53 -16.47 5.73
N LEU A 74 31.40 -15.49 5.40
CA LEU A 74 31.35 -14.79 4.11
C LEU A 74 31.40 -15.73 2.89
N GLN A 75 32.15 -16.85 2.96
CA GLN A 75 32.22 -17.83 1.88
C GLN A 75 30.87 -18.44 1.54
N ARG A 76 29.90 -18.41 2.47
CA ARG A 76 28.55 -18.92 2.27
C ARG A 76 27.71 -18.05 1.33
N ILE A 77 28.13 -16.82 1.03
CA ILE A 77 27.53 -16.00 -0.02
C ILE A 77 27.50 -16.71 -1.36
N SER A 78 28.52 -17.56 -1.63
CA SER A 78 28.58 -18.39 -2.83
C SER A 78 27.44 -19.41 -2.96
N GLU A 79 26.68 -19.68 -1.89
CA GLU A 79 25.50 -20.55 -1.91
C GLU A 79 24.24 -19.83 -2.36
N THR A 80 24.22 -18.48 -2.43
CA THR A 80 23.02 -17.65 -2.59
C THR A 80 22.81 -17.17 -4.02
N ASP A 81 21.55 -16.97 -4.40
CA ASP A 81 21.14 -16.51 -5.73
C ASP A 81 20.77 -15.02 -5.70
N TRP A 82 20.37 -14.51 -4.54
CA TRP A 82 20.04 -13.12 -4.31
C TRP A 82 20.62 -12.63 -2.99
N ILE A 83 21.39 -11.56 -3.04
CA ILE A 83 21.97 -10.88 -1.88
C ILE A 83 21.31 -9.51 -1.77
N LEU A 84 20.68 -9.23 -0.63
CA LEU A 84 20.03 -7.98 -0.34
C LEU A 84 20.75 -7.27 0.81
N GLU A 85 21.27 -6.09 0.55
CA GLU A 85 21.93 -5.27 1.55
C GLU A 85 20.91 -4.36 2.26
N ALA A 86 20.92 -4.39 3.59
CA ALA A 86 20.10 -3.60 4.49
C ALA A 86 20.89 -3.14 5.74
N VAL A 87 22.17 -2.79 5.55
CA VAL A 87 23.03 -2.23 6.61
C VAL A 87 22.69 -0.74 6.83
N VAL A 88 23.39 -0.10 7.77
CA VAL A 88 23.18 1.33 8.07
C VAL A 88 23.34 2.20 6.83
N GLU A 89 22.58 3.30 6.77
CA GLU A 89 22.46 4.19 5.60
C GLU A 89 23.66 5.13 5.48
N GLN A 90 24.86 4.54 5.33
CA GLN A 90 26.13 5.23 5.18
C GLN A 90 26.91 4.61 4.00
N LEU A 91 27.30 5.45 3.03
CA LEU A 91 27.88 5.01 1.77
C LEU A 91 29.18 4.23 1.99
N ASP A 92 30.08 4.72 2.83
CA ASP A 92 31.37 4.11 3.15
C ASP A 92 31.23 2.70 3.76
N ILE A 93 30.22 2.51 4.61
CA ILE A 93 29.92 1.19 5.20
C ILE A 93 29.40 0.22 4.13
N LYS A 94 28.49 0.70 3.27
CA LYS A 94 27.94 -0.12 2.18
C LYS A 94 29.03 -0.51 1.17
N GLU A 95 29.90 0.41 0.77
CA GLU A 95 31.05 0.14 -0.11
C GLU A 95 31.99 -0.90 0.50
N LYS A 96 32.30 -0.82 1.79
CA LYS A 96 33.12 -1.79 2.50
C LYS A 96 32.45 -3.18 2.51
N VAL A 97 31.14 -3.24 2.76
CA VAL A 97 30.38 -4.50 2.72
C VAL A 97 30.46 -5.11 1.32
N TYR A 98 30.21 -4.32 0.27
CA TYR A 98 30.27 -4.83 -1.10
C TYR A 98 31.68 -5.33 -1.46
N SER A 99 32.72 -4.60 -1.12
CA SER A 99 34.11 -4.99 -1.38
C SER A 99 34.45 -6.34 -0.75
N ASN A 100 33.98 -6.59 0.47
CA ASN A 100 34.20 -7.86 1.18
C ASN A 100 33.44 -9.03 0.55
N LEU A 101 32.33 -8.79 -0.15
CA LEU A 101 31.51 -9.83 -0.78
C LEU A 101 32.06 -10.28 -2.14
N LEU A 102 32.70 -9.37 -2.89
CA LEU A 102 33.10 -9.60 -4.28
C LEU A 102 33.82 -10.93 -4.50
N PRO A 103 34.79 -11.39 -3.64
CA PRO A 103 35.48 -12.66 -3.82
C PRO A 103 34.58 -13.91 -3.76
N TYR A 104 33.41 -13.78 -3.11
CA TYR A 104 32.50 -14.91 -2.86
C TYR A 104 31.25 -14.88 -3.72
N LEU A 105 31.08 -13.82 -4.52
CA LEU A 105 29.84 -13.56 -5.25
C LEU A 105 29.78 -14.45 -6.51
N LYS A 106 28.75 -15.32 -6.61
CA LYS A 106 28.50 -16.08 -7.84
C LYS A 106 28.32 -15.16 -9.04
N GLU A 107 28.74 -15.59 -10.22
CA GLU A 107 28.48 -14.84 -11.47
C GLU A 107 27.00 -14.65 -11.75
N SER A 108 26.15 -15.58 -11.35
CA SER A 108 24.69 -15.51 -11.56
C SER A 108 23.92 -14.84 -10.42
N ALA A 109 24.57 -14.55 -9.29
CA ALA A 109 23.90 -13.98 -8.13
C ALA A 109 23.53 -12.50 -8.35
N ILE A 110 22.36 -12.10 -7.91
CA ILE A 110 21.85 -10.73 -7.95
C ILE A 110 22.24 -10.04 -6.64
N LEU A 111 22.75 -8.82 -6.73
CA LEU A 111 23.04 -7.98 -5.58
C LEU A 111 22.10 -6.78 -5.58
N THR A 112 21.42 -6.53 -4.46
CA THR A 112 20.52 -5.37 -4.34
C THR A 112 20.74 -4.63 -3.03
N SER A 113 20.40 -3.34 -3.00
CA SER A 113 20.38 -2.54 -1.78
C SER A 113 18.98 -2.15 -1.40
N ASN A 114 18.68 -2.13 -0.10
CA ASN A 114 17.43 -1.60 0.46
C ASN A 114 17.57 -0.13 0.88
N THR A 115 18.52 0.59 0.32
CA THR A 115 18.70 2.03 0.59
C THR A 115 17.41 2.81 0.31
N SER A 116 17.16 3.86 1.10
CA SER A 116 16.02 4.75 0.90
C SER A 116 16.37 6.02 0.12
N GLY A 117 17.66 6.37 -0.03
CA GLY A 117 18.02 7.66 -0.63
C GLY A 117 19.48 7.84 -1.01
N ILE A 118 20.32 6.80 -0.95
CA ILE A 118 21.67 6.85 -1.53
C ILE A 118 21.53 6.52 -3.02
N PRO A 119 22.01 7.40 -3.93
CA PRO A 119 21.94 7.16 -5.36
C PRO A 119 22.61 5.84 -5.76
N LEU A 120 21.99 5.12 -6.69
CA LEU A 120 22.53 3.86 -7.20
C LEU A 120 23.89 4.05 -7.87
N SER A 121 24.09 5.19 -8.54
CA SER A 121 25.38 5.59 -9.12
C SER A 121 26.50 5.62 -8.09
N ASP A 122 26.23 6.15 -6.88
CA ASP A 122 27.20 6.20 -5.80
C ASP A 122 27.49 4.81 -5.24
N LEU A 123 26.45 4.00 -5.00
CA LEU A 123 26.57 2.63 -4.49
C LEU A 123 27.38 1.73 -5.42
N THR A 124 27.30 1.96 -6.73
CA THR A 124 27.93 1.10 -7.73
C THR A 124 29.27 1.62 -8.25
N LYS A 125 29.67 2.84 -7.85
CA LYS A 125 30.86 3.51 -8.38
C LYS A 125 32.10 2.61 -8.46
N ASN A 126 32.39 1.91 -7.38
CA ASN A 126 33.58 1.08 -7.22
C ASN A 126 33.35 -0.41 -7.55
N LEU A 127 32.15 -0.80 -8.03
CA LEU A 127 31.85 -2.19 -8.37
C LEU A 127 32.36 -2.54 -9.78
N PRO A 128 32.80 -3.79 -10.01
CA PRO A 128 33.11 -4.29 -11.34
C PRO A 128 31.89 -4.23 -12.28
N THR A 129 32.12 -4.01 -13.58
CA THR A 129 31.07 -3.88 -14.59
C THR A 129 30.12 -5.08 -14.64
N ASN A 130 30.65 -6.30 -14.48
CA ASN A 130 29.83 -7.51 -14.44
C ASN A 130 28.91 -7.57 -13.20
N VAL A 131 29.27 -6.92 -12.08
CA VAL A 131 28.45 -6.80 -10.89
C VAL A 131 27.42 -5.68 -11.07
N LYS A 132 27.79 -4.53 -11.65
CA LYS A 132 26.87 -3.44 -11.98
C LYS A 132 25.68 -3.91 -12.83
N LYS A 133 25.91 -4.83 -13.79
CA LYS A 133 24.85 -5.41 -14.64
C LYS A 133 23.78 -6.20 -13.86
N ARG A 134 24.06 -6.59 -12.63
CA ARG A 134 23.19 -7.39 -11.77
C ARG A 134 22.99 -6.73 -10.39
N PHE A 135 23.22 -5.42 -10.33
CA PHE A 135 22.94 -4.58 -9.18
C PHE A 135 21.71 -3.70 -9.45
N MET A 136 20.84 -3.56 -8.46
CA MET A 136 19.70 -2.66 -8.48
C MET A 136 19.26 -2.32 -7.04
N ILE A 137 18.36 -1.37 -6.86
CA ILE A 137 17.72 -1.12 -5.58
C ILE A 137 16.41 -1.90 -5.49
N THR A 138 16.17 -2.49 -4.32
CA THR A 138 14.92 -3.15 -3.93
C THR A 138 14.50 -2.56 -2.59
N HIS A 139 13.70 -1.49 -2.64
CA HIS A 139 13.32 -0.74 -1.46
C HIS A 139 12.01 -1.27 -0.88
N PHE A 140 12.13 -2.02 0.21
CA PHE A 140 11.00 -2.53 1.00
C PHE A 140 10.53 -1.50 2.02
N PHE A 141 9.23 -1.45 2.25
CA PHE A 141 8.61 -0.62 3.28
C PHE A 141 8.38 -1.41 4.57
N ASN A 142 8.47 -0.72 5.69
CA ASN A 142 8.33 -1.31 7.03
C ASN A 142 6.86 -1.32 7.50
N PRO A 143 6.31 -2.45 7.95
CA PRO A 143 6.88 -3.80 8.01
C PRO A 143 6.77 -4.55 6.67
N PRO A 144 7.85 -5.20 6.17
CA PRO A 144 7.87 -5.86 4.86
C PRO A 144 6.76 -6.88 4.61
N ARG A 145 6.27 -7.57 5.63
CA ARG A 145 5.16 -8.52 5.51
C ARG A 145 3.83 -7.83 5.17
N TYR A 146 3.60 -6.63 5.70
CA TYR A 146 2.30 -5.96 5.66
C TYR A 146 2.22 -4.90 4.57
N MET A 147 3.34 -4.19 4.35
CA MET A 147 3.41 -3.18 3.30
C MET A 147 3.59 -3.85 1.95
N GLN A 148 2.64 -3.64 1.06
CA GLN A 148 2.64 -4.27 -0.26
C GLN A 148 3.72 -3.69 -1.17
N LEU A 149 4.09 -2.43 -0.99
CA LEU A 149 5.04 -1.73 -1.85
C LEU A 149 6.43 -2.38 -1.86
N LEU A 150 6.95 -2.57 -3.07
CA LEU A 150 8.35 -2.82 -3.36
C LEU A 150 8.78 -1.92 -4.53
N GLU A 151 9.53 -0.86 -4.22
CA GLU A 151 10.11 0.00 -5.25
C GLU A 151 11.36 -0.65 -5.84
N LEU A 152 11.38 -0.73 -7.16
CA LEU A 152 12.53 -1.22 -7.92
C LEU A 152 13.17 -0.07 -8.68
N VAL A 153 14.47 0.14 -8.45
CA VAL A 153 15.25 1.16 -9.16
C VAL A 153 16.37 0.49 -9.91
N LYS A 154 16.37 0.66 -11.24
CA LYS A 154 17.47 0.18 -12.09
C LYS A 154 18.47 1.29 -12.35
N GLY A 155 19.76 0.96 -12.35
CA GLY A 155 20.81 1.84 -12.80
C GLY A 155 21.06 1.72 -14.31
N GLU A 156 21.90 2.61 -14.82
CA GLU A 156 22.31 2.63 -16.24
C GLU A 156 22.84 1.27 -16.74
N HIS A 157 23.53 0.54 -15.87
CA HIS A 157 24.15 -0.74 -16.22
C HIS A 157 23.32 -1.97 -15.87
N THR A 158 22.22 -1.82 -15.13
CA THR A 158 21.35 -2.94 -14.71
C THR A 158 20.74 -3.62 -15.93
N SER A 159 20.96 -4.93 -16.10
CA SER A 159 20.37 -5.64 -17.22
C SER A 159 18.85 -5.86 -17.05
N GLU A 160 18.09 -5.70 -18.13
CA GLU A 160 16.64 -5.91 -18.13
C GLU A 160 16.26 -7.32 -17.67
N SER A 161 17.06 -8.35 -18.00
CA SER A 161 16.79 -9.72 -17.58
C SER A 161 16.89 -9.91 -16.06
N VAL A 162 17.84 -9.21 -15.40
CA VAL A 162 17.96 -9.22 -13.93
C VAL A 162 16.82 -8.44 -13.30
N TYR A 163 16.53 -7.26 -13.84
CA TYR A 163 15.42 -6.41 -13.37
C TYR A 163 14.08 -7.16 -13.40
N ASN A 164 13.73 -7.73 -14.56
CA ASN A 164 12.49 -8.49 -14.74
C ASN A 164 12.44 -9.75 -13.86
N LYS A 165 13.58 -10.40 -13.62
CA LYS A 165 13.65 -11.56 -12.72
C LYS A 165 13.32 -11.17 -11.27
N VAL A 166 13.84 -10.04 -10.79
CA VAL A 166 13.54 -9.52 -9.43
C VAL A 166 12.10 -9.04 -9.35
N ALA A 167 11.61 -8.32 -10.36
CA ALA A 167 10.22 -7.87 -10.41
C ALA A 167 9.23 -9.05 -10.34
N THR A 168 9.44 -10.06 -11.21
CA THR A 168 8.61 -11.28 -11.23
C THR A 168 8.69 -12.05 -9.91
N PHE A 169 9.86 -12.15 -9.30
CA PHE A 169 10.02 -12.81 -8.01
C PHE A 169 9.33 -12.02 -6.89
N GLY A 170 9.48 -10.70 -6.87
CA GLY A 170 8.81 -9.81 -5.93
C GLY A 170 7.28 -9.93 -6.01
N GLU A 171 6.74 -9.89 -7.22
CA GLU A 171 5.30 -9.97 -7.46
C GLU A 171 4.73 -11.35 -7.12
N PHE A 172 5.26 -12.43 -7.72
CA PHE A 172 4.62 -13.73 -7.68
C PHE A 172 5.07 -14.66 -6.53
N VAL A 173 6.23 -14.40 -5.94
CA VAL A 173 6.74 -15.21 -4.83
C VAL A 173 6.62 -14.48 -3.50
N LEU A 174 6.95 -13.19 -3.48
CA LEU A 174 6.86 -12.39 -2.26
C LEU A 174 5.51 -11.68 -2.09
N GLY A 175 4.63 -11.68 -3.11
CA GLY A 175 3.31 -11.04 -3.05
C GLY A 175 3.40 -9.51 -2.95
N LYS A 176 4.40 -8.91 -3.59
CA LYS A 176 4.62 -7.47 -3.58
C LYS A 176 3.93 -6.77 -4.74
N GLY A 177 3.47 -5.55 -4.51
CA GLY A 177 3.15 -4.60 -5.55
C GLY A 177 4.43 -3.94 -6.05
N ILE A 178 4.78 -4.19 -7.29
CA ILE A 178 6.01 -3.67 -7.90
C ILE A 178 5.76 -2.26 -8.42
N VAL A 179 6.62 -1.33 -8.02
CA VAL A 179 6.64 0.05 -8.51
C VAL A 179 7.99 0.33 -9.14
N HIS A 180 7.95 0.84 -10.36
CA HIS A 180 9.14 1.17 -11.14
C HIS A 180 9.53 2.63 -10.89
N ALA A 181 10.56 2.83 -10.06
CA ALA A 181 11.04 4.15 -9.69
C ALA A 181 12.36 4.49 -10.39
N LYS A 182 12.60 5.79 -10.56
CA LYS A 182 13.89 6.30 -11.05
C LYS A 182 14.88 6.49 -9.91
N ASP A 183 16.18 6.55 -10.24
CA ASP A 183 17.26 6.80 -9.29
C ASP A 183 17.27 8.28 -8.88
N THR A 184 16.31 8.66 -8.06
CA THR A 184 16.10 10.02 -7.55
C THR A 184 16.02 10.00 -6.02
N PRO A 185 16.31 11.12 -5.33
CA PRO A 185 16.26 11.18 -3.87
C PRO A 185 14.90 10.72 -3.32
N ASN A 186 14.92 9.70 -2.47
CA ASN A 186 13.74 9.13 -1.82
C ASN A 186 12.70 8.46 -2.76
N PHE A 187 13.07 8.20 -4.01
CA PHE A 187 12.29 7.50 -5.04
C PHE A 187 10.88 8.09 -5.22
N ILE A 188 9.80 7.29 -5.07
CA ILE A 188 8.42 7.74 -5.24
C ILE A 188 7.70 7.85 -3.89
N GLY A 189 7.59 6.73 -3.17
CA GLY A 189 6.77 6.67 -1.97
C GLY A 189 7.21 7.67 -0.90
N ASN A 190 8.48 7.66 -0.54
CA ASN A 190 9.01 8.61 0.43
C ASN A 190 8.99 10.05 -0.09
N ARG A 191 9.25 10.28 -1.40
CA ARG A 191 9.25 11.62 -1.97
C ARG A 191 7.87 12.29 -1.82
N ILE A 192 6.81 11.64 -2.28
CA ILE A 192 5.44 12.19 -2.22
C ILE A 192 4.85 12.07 -0.82
N GLY A 193 5.04 10.92 -0.16
CA GLY A 193 4.47 10.69 1.17
C GLY A 193 5.00 11.65 2.23
N ILE A 194 6.32 11.87 2.25
CA ILE A 194 6.94 12.83 3.19
C ILE A 194 6.61 14.27 2.80
N PHE A 195 6.55 14.60 1.50
CA PHE A 195 6.03 15.90 1.07
C PHE A 195 4.64 16.18 1.67
N GLY A 196 3.72 15.22 1.55
CA GLY A 196 2.37 15.36 2.13
C GLY A 196 2.37 15.54 3.65
N MET A 197 3.21 14.77 4.36
CA MET A 197 3.32 14.88 5.83
C MET A 197 3.93 16.23 6.26
N MET A 198 5.00 16.67 5.61
CA MET A 198 5.65 17.95 5.91
C MET A 198 4.76 19.14 5.55
N THR A 199 4.03 19.06 4.41
CA THR A 199 3.04 20.08 4.04
C THR A 199 1.92 20.17 5.08
N ALA A 200 1.38 19.03 5.53
CA ALA A 200 0.35 19.00 6.55
C ALA A 200 0.82 19.63 7.86
N MET A 201 2.04 19.33 8.28
CA MET A 201 2.66 19.89 9.50
C MET A 201 2.89 21.41 9.37
N ASN A 202 3.47 21.87 8.26
CA ASN A 202 3.74 23.29 8.03
C ASN A 202 2.44 24.11 7.98
N LEU A 203 1.42 23.63 7.27
CA LEU A 203 0.11 24.27 7.22
C LEU A 203 -0.58 24.29 8.60
N ALA A 204 -0.46 23.22 9.39
CA ALA A 204 -1.01 23.19 10.74
C ALA A 204 -0.39 24.27 11.63
N ILE A 205 0.92 24.43 11.57
CA ILE A 205 1.65 25.49 12.32
C ILE A 205 1.22 26.88 11.83
N GLU A 206 1.17 27.08 10.52
CA GLU A 206 0.81 28.35 9.89
C GLU A 206 -0.63 28.77 10.23
N GLN A 207 -1.57 27.84 10.10
CA GLN A 207 -3.01 28.11 10.28
C GLN A 207 -3.50 27.92 11.73
N GLY A 208 -2.63 27.41 12.61
CA GLY A 208 -2.93 27.23 14.03
C GLY A 208 -3.85 26.05 14.34
N LEU A 209 -3.81 24.98 13.52
CA LEU A 209 -4.54 23.76 13.82
C LEU A 209 -3.76 22.89 14.82
N SER A 210 -4.51 22.18 15.66
CA SER A 210 -3.95 21.19 16.58
C SER A 210 -3.59 19.89 15.86
N VAL A 211 -2.80 19.05 16.52
CA VAL A 211 -2.41 17.72 16.06
C VAL A 211 -3.65 16.83 15.80
N GLU A 212 -4.65 16.92 16.68
CA GLU A 212 -5.90 16.17 16.57
C GLU A 212 -6.77 16.62 15.41
N GLU A 213 -6.82 17.92 15.16
CA GLU A 213 -7.57 18.50 14.06
C GLU A 213 -7.05 18.00 12.72
N VAL A 214 -5.74 18.04 12.55
CA VAL A 214 -5.09 17.52 11.33
C VAL A 214 -5.31 16.01 11.18
N ASP A 215 -5.10 15.23 12.24
CA ASP A 215 -5.28 13.78 12.18
C ASP A 215 -6.74 13.39 11.93
N LYS A 216 -7.70 14.19 12.39
CA LYS A 216 -9.12 14.00 12.09
C LYS A 216 -9.41 14.15 10.60
N LEU A 217 -8.83 15.17 9.96
CA LEU A 217 -9.05 15.47 8.53
C LEU A 217 -8.24 14.55 7.61
N THR A 218 -7.05 14.10 8.04
CA THR A 218 -6.13 13.31 7.21
C THR A 218 -6.15 11.81 7.51
N GLY A 219 -7.20 11.32 8.18
CA GLY A 219 -7.39 9.91 8.50
C GLY A 219 -8.39 9.21 7.59
N LEU A 220 -9.18 8.30 8.16
CA LEU A 220 -10.15 7.46 7.42
C LEU A 220 -11.12 8.25 6.55
N ILE A 221 -11.52 9.44 6.98
CA ILE A 221 -12.47 10.27 6.24
C ILE A 221 -11.95 10.67 4.86
N SER A 222 -10.64 10.83 4.73
CA SER A 222 -9.96 11.20 3.48
C SER A 222 -9.32 10.02 2.74
N GLY A 223 -9.68 8.77 3.10
CA GLY A 223 -9.10 7.58 2.48
C GLY A 223 -7.64 7.34 2.85
N ARG A 224 -7.23 7.74 4.05
CA ARG A 224 -5.89 7.47 4.59
C ARG A 224 -6.00 6.58 5.82
N PRO A 225 -4.91 5.93 6.26
CA PRO A 225 -4.93 5.08 7.44
C PRO A 225 -5.45 5.80 8.70
N LYS A 226 -6.02 5.04 9.63
CA LYS A 226 -6.48 5.57 10.93
C LYS A 226 -5.39 6.33 11.70
N SER A 227 -4.12 6.03 11.43
CA SER A 227 -2.98 6.75 12.01
C SER A 227 -2.81 8.17 11.45
N ALA A 228 -3.49 8.52 10.37
CA ALA A 228 -3.49 9.86 9.78
C ALA A 228 -2.06 10.42 9.55
N THR A 229 -1.80 11.70 9.86
CA THR A 229 -0.50 12.34 9.64
C THR A 229 0.42 12.23 10.85
N PHE A 230 0.04 12.81 11.99
CA PHE A 230 0.94 12.92 13.15
C PHE A 230 1.14 11.58 13.87
N ARG A 231 0.10 10.75 14.00
CA ARG A 231 0.28 9.39 14.55
C ARG A 231 1.12 8.51 13.64
N THR A 232 1.06 8.71 12.31
CA THR A 232 1.96 8.02 11.36
C THR A 232 3.40 8.46 11.57
N ALA A 233 3.66 9.76 11.75
CA ALA A 233 4.98 10.28 12.09
C ALA A 233 5.55 9.62 13.38
N ASP A 234 4.72 9.50 14.42
CA ASP A 234 5.11 8.83 15.66
C ASP A 234 5.37 7.32 15.49
N VAL A 235 4.64 6.65 14.61
CA VAL A 235 4.84 5.21 14.32
C VAL A 235 6.13 4.98 13.53
N VAL A 236 6.40 5.82 12.51
CA VAL A 236 7.62 5.77 11.70
C VAL A 236 8.84 6.10 12.54
N GLY A 237 8.71 7.08 13.42
CA GLY A 237 9.77 7.66 14.23
C GLY A 237 10.22 9.01 13.67
N LEU A 238 10.21 10.03 14.55
CA LEU A 238 10.46 11.41 14.16
C LEU A 238 11.88 11.65 13.63
N ASP A 239 12.86 10.90 14.13
CA ASP A 239 14.23 10.89 13.62
C ASP A 239 14.33 10.33 12.20
N ILE A 240 13.54 9.31 11.87
CA ILE A 240 13.48 8.75 10.51
C ILE A 240 12.80 9.75 9.58
N LEU A 241 11.68 10.34 10.00
CA LEU A 241 10.98 11.39 9.25
C LEU A 241 11.94 12.56 8.92
N LYS A 242 12.67 13.06 9.93
CA LYS A 242 13.68 14.12 9.76
C LYS A 242 14.74 13.74 8.74
N ASN A 243 15.31 12.53 8.85
CA ASN A 243 16.37 12.09 7.96
C ASN A 243 15.90 11.98 6.50
N VAL A 244 14.68 11.47 6.27
CA VAL A 244 14.10 11.38 4.91
C VAL A 244 13.82 12.78 4.36
N ALA A 245 13.21 13.68 5.15
CA ALA A 245 12.96 15.06 4.75
C ALA A 245 14.28 15.79 4.40
N LEU A 246 15.30 15.69 5.26
CA LEU A 246 16.61 16.31 5.02
C LEU A 246 17.32 15.71 3.79
N THR A 247 17.14 14.42 3.51
CA THR A 247 17.69 13.81 2.30
C THR A 247 17.10 14.46 1.05
N THR A 248 15.78 14.66 1.00
CA THR A 248 15.13 15.39 -0.11
C THR A 248 15.60 16.84 -0.14
N TYR A 249 15.55 17.54 0.99
CA TYR A 249 15.99 18.94 1.06
C TYR A 249 17.41 19.15 0.53
N ASN A 250 18.35 18.28 0.92
CA ASN A 250 19.76 18.44 0.56
C ASN A 250 20.07 17.97 -0.88
N LYS A 251 19.40 16.93 -1.38
CA LYS A 251 19.74 16.31 -2.66
C LYS A 251 18.85 16.72 -3.82
N ALA A 252 17.58 17.04 -3.60
CA ALA A 252 16.66 17.51 -4.64
C ALA A 252 16.76 19.03 -4.82
N THR A 253 17.92 19.52 -5.24
CA THR A 253 18.22 20.96 -5.29
C THR A 253 17.42 21.74 -6.33
N GLN A 254 16.87 21.05 -7.33
CA GLN A 254 16.05 21.65 -8.40
C GLN A 254 14.53 21.52 -8.12
N ASP A 255 14.15 20.98 -6.96
CA ASP A 255 12.74 20.85 -6.58
C ASP A 255 12.17 22.23 -6.21
N GLU A 256 11.16 22.69 -6.94
CA GLU A 256 10.49 23.97 -6.74
C GLU A 256 9.84 24.10 -5.36
N SER A 257 9.46 22.96 -4.79
CA SER A 257 8.84 22.87 -3.45
C SER A 257 9.80 22.42 -2.36
N ARG A 258 11.11 22.45 -2.64
CA ARG A 258 12.19 21.99 -1.75
C ARG A 258 12.05 22.48 -0.31
N ASP A 259 11.62 23.73 -0.14
CA ASP A 259 11.53 24.37 1.18
C ASP A 259 10.48 23.73 2.10
N VAL A 260 9.54 22.98 1.57
CA VAL A 260 8.58 22.19 2.35
C VAL A 260 9.27 21.17 3.25
N PHE A 261 10.43 20.66 2.82
CA PHE A 261 11.21 19.66 3.56
C PHE A 261 12.12 20.23 4.65
N LYS A 262 12.13 21.55 4.88
CA LYS A 262 12.79 22.16 6.05
C LYS A 262 12.15 21.66 7.33
N ILE A 263 12.97 21.35 8.32
CA ILE A 263 12.50 20.79 9.57
C ILE A 263 11.89 21.90 10.44
N PRO A 264 10.61 21.83 10.80
CA PRO A 264 9.99 22.76 11.73
C PRO A 264 10.66 22.66 13.12
N GLN A 265 10.75 23.77 13.84
CA GLN A 265 11.40 23.84 15.15
C GLN A 265 10.81 22.81 16.13
N ILE A 266 9.49 22.67 16.19
CA ILE A 266 8.81 21.72 17.07
C ILE A 266 9.24 20.26 16.82
N LEU A 267 9.48 19.87 15.57
CA LEU A 267 9.98 18.54 15.24
C LEU A 267 11.43 18.35 15.72
N ASP A 268 12.25 19.39 15.59
CA ASP A 268 13.64 19.35 16.06
C ASP A 268 13.73 19.30 17.58
N ASP A 269 12.88 20.05 18.27
CA ASP A 269 12.78 20.07 19.75
C ASP A 269 12.35 18.69 20.29
N LEU A 270 11.36 18.05 19.66
CA LEU A 270 10.92 16.70 20.01
C LEU A 270 12.07 15.69 19.90
N ILE A 271 12.82 15.74 18.79
CA ILE A 271 13.94 14.82 18.55
C ILE A 271 15.08 15.08 19.55
N THR A 272 15.42 16.34 19.81
CA THR A 272 16.46 16.74 20.77
C THR A 272 16.11 16.29 22.19
N SER A 273 14.82 16.31 22.53
CA SER A 273 14.30 15.82 23.81
C SER A 273 14.12 14.29 23.88
N ASN A 274 14.59 13.55 22.86
CA ASN A 274 14.42 12.10 22.72
C ASN A 274 12.95 11.64 22.71
N ASN A 275 12.02 12.51 22.29
CA ASN A 275 10.62 12.18 22.05
C ASN A 275 10.43 11.74 20.60
N LEU A 276 10.87 10.51 20.29
CA LEU A 276 10.98 10.00 18.92
C LEU A 276 9.71 9.26 18.42
N GLY A 277 8.59 9.42 19.10
CA GLY A 277 7.34 8.76 18.80
C GLY A 277 7.13 7.47 19.59
N LYS A 278 6.44 6.50 18.98
CA LYS A 278 6.04 5.25 19.64
C LYS A 278 7.21 4.49 20.28
N LYS A 279 8.38 4.50 19.69
CA LYS A 279 9.56 3.76 20.17
C LYS A 279 10.12 4.29 21.49
N THR A 280 9.89 5.57 21.82
CA THR A 280 10.30 6.20 23.08
C THR A 280 9.11 6.51 24.00
N GLY A 281 7.87 6.24 23.54
CA GLY A 281 6.64 6.47 24.31
C GLY A 281 6.08 7.89 24.25
N ALA A 282 6.77 8.82 23.58
CA ALA A 282 6.33 10.18 23.35
C ALA A 282 6.82 10.67 21.97
N GLY A 283 6.02 11.51 21.32
CA GLY A 283 6.26 12.19 20.07
C GLY A 283 5.25 13.32 19.96
N PHE A 284 4.51 13.44 18.85
CA PHE A 284 3.35 14.34 18.78
C PHE A 284 2.25 13.91 19.75
N TYR A 285 2.19 12.62 20.04
CA TYR A 285 1.34 12.06 21.07
C TYR A 285 2.16 11.41 22.17
N LYS A 286 1.67 11.52 23.41
CA LYS A 286 2.28 10.92 24.59
C LYS A 286 1.24 10.11 25.36
N LYS A 287 1.57 8.84 25.62
CA LYS A 287 0.75 7.99 26.46
C LYS A 287 1.24 8.06 27.90
N ASN A 288 0.39 8.51 28.81
CA ASN A 288 0.66 8.61 30.24
C ASN A 288 0.53 7.26 30.96
N LYS A 289 0.98 7.19 32.21
CA LYS A 289 0.91 5.98 33.05
C LYS A 289 -0.51 5.55 33.36
N ASP A 290 -1.45 6.47 33.46
CA ASP A 290 -2.89 6.24 33.65
C ASP A 290 -3.62 5.83 32.33
N ARG A 291 -2.86 5.64 31.24
CA ARG A 291 -3.30 5.32 29.88
C ARG A 291 -4.01 6.45 29.14
N THR A 292 -4.09 7.66 29.70
CA THR A 292 -4.55 8.82 28.93
C THR A 292 -3.55 9.18 27.84
N ILE A 293 -4.06 9.69 26.73
CA ILE A 293 -3.23 10.16 25.62
C ILE A 293 -3.29 11.67 25.60
N HIS A 294 -2.11 12.30 25.65
CA HIS A 294 -1.93 13.73 25.46
C HIS A 294 -1.37 14.00 24.07
N SER A 295 -1.65 15.15 23.54
CA SER A 295 -1.08 15.70 22.30
C SER A 295 -0.27 16.94 22.60
N ILE A 296 0.69 17.21 21.74
CA ILE A 296 1.53 18.39 21.88
C ILE A 296 0.86 19.59 21.20
N ASP A 297 0.94 20.74 21.83
CA ASP A 297 0.66 22.02 21.18
C ASP A 297 1.83 22.38 20.26
N LEU A 298 1.55 22.60 18.97
CA LEU A 298 2.58 22.84 17.95
C LEU A 298 3.32 24.18 18.10
N LYS A 299 2.77 25.12 18.88
CA LYS A 299 3.37 26.45 19.14
C LYS A 299 4.17 26.48 20.43
N THR A 300 3.63 25.90 21.51
CA THR A 300 4.23 25.97 22.83
C THR A 300 5.13 24.79 23.16
N GLY A 301 4.93 23.65 22.49
CA GLY A 301 5.63 22.40 22.81
C GLY A 301 5.13 21.71 24.09
N GLU A 302 4.04 22.16 24.67
CA GLU A 302 3.47 21.58 25.88
C GLU A 302 2.47 20.48 25.58
N TYR A 303 2.41 19.45 26.43
CA TYR A 303 1.45 18.36 26.31
C TYR A 303 0.18 18.64 27.11
N SER A 304 -0.98 18.52 26.48
CA SER A 304 -2.29 18.65 27.11
C SER A 304 -3.18 17.43 26.78
N PRO A 305 -4.23 17.17 27.60
CA PRO A 305 -5.24 16.16 27.24
C PRO A 305 -5.83 16.43 25.86
N GLN A 306 -6.09 15.36 25.11
CA GLN A 306 -6.72 15.50 23.77
C GLN A 306 -8.08 16.18 23.87
N GLU A 307 -8.32 17.13 22.99
CA GLU A 307 -9.61 17.80 22.85
C GLU A 307 -10.49 17.15 21.78
N SER A 308 -11.79 17.30 21.95
CA SER A 308 -12.76 16.84 20.95
C SER A 308 -12.79 17.81 19.77
N VAL A 309 -12.37 17.34 18.62
CA VAL A 309 -12.38 18.11 17.37
C VAL A 309 -13.76 18.13 16.76
N LYS A 310 -14.25 19.34 16.40
CA LYS A 310 -15.50 19.56 15.69
C LYS A 310 -15.26 20.42 14.47
N PHE A 311 -15.45 19.84 13.29
CA PHE A 311 -15.47 20.56 12.03
C PHE A 311 -16.82 20.30 11.35
N GLU A 312 -17.44 21.33 10.80
CA GLU A 312 -18.68 21.20 10.05
C GLU A 312 -18.50 20.29 8.84
N CYS A 313 -17.39 20.45 8.12
CA CYS A 313 -17.03 19.58 7.00
C CYS A 313 -16.96 18.11 7.40
N TYR A 314 -16.44 17.77 8.58
CA TYR A 314 -16.35 16.40 9.07
C TYR A 314 -17.71 15.87 9.54
N GLU A 315 -18.44 16.65 10.34
CA GLU A 315 -19.73 16.21 10.90
C GLU A 315 -20.80 15.99 9.83
N SER A 316 -20.71 16.73 8.72
CA SER A 316 -21.61 16.58 7.56
C SER A 316 -21.34 15.33 6.72
N ILE A 317 -20.19 14.66 6.92
CA ILE A 317 -19.76 13.51 6.14
C ILE A 317 -20.05 12.20 6.88
N ASN A 318 -20.73 11.29 6.21
CA ASN A 318 -20.87 9.91 6.66
C ASN A 318 -19.71 9.09 6.15
N GLU A 319 -18.89 8.50 7.04
CA GLU A 319 -17.76 7.62 6.69
C GLU A 319 -18.16 6.38 5.86
N LYS A 320 -19.46 6.04 5.84
CA LYS A 320 -20.00 4.95 5.02
C LYS A 320 -20.22 5.33 3.55
N LYS A 321 -20.10 6.62 3.21
CA LYS A 321 -20.21 7.11 1.83
C LYS A 321 -18.97 6.79 1.02
N GLU A 322 -19.13 6.75 -0.30
CA GLU A 322 -18.02 6.58 -1.23
C GLU A 322 -16.91 7.62 -1.01
N LEU A 323 -15.67 7.21 -1.21
CA LEU A 323 -14.52 8.08 -1.00
C LEU A 323 -14.60 9.36 -1.84
N SER A 324 -15.05 9.24 -3.09
CA SER A 324 -15.24 10.37 -4.00
C SER A 324 -16.20 11.43 -3.44
N GLU A 325 -17.32 11.01 -2.84
CA GLU A 325 -18.28 11.92 -2.21
C GLU A 325 -17.67 12.60 -0.98
N ARG A 326 -16.92 11.84 -0.17
CA ARG A 326 -16.26 12.38 1.02
C ARG A 326 -15.21 13.43 0.65
N LEU A 327 -14.34 13.14 -0.33
CA LEU A 327 -13.30 14.04 -0.79
C LEU A 327 -13.89 15.34 -1.39
N LYS A 328 -14.92 15.23 -2.23
CA LYS A 328 -15.61 16.41 -2.78
C LYS A 328 -16.15 17.30 -1.68
N ARG A 329 -16.79 16.73 -0.65
CA ARG A 329 -17.34 17.50 0.47
C ARG A 329 -16.24 18.18 1.29
N LEU A 330 -15.16 17.45 1.61
CA LEU A 330 -14.01 18.03 2.33
C LEU A 330 -13.38 19.19 1.55
N CYS A 331 -13.14 19.01 0.25
CA CYS A 331 -12.50 20.04 -0.58
C CYS A 331 -13.39 21.27 -0.83
N ASN A 332 -14.73 21.12 -0.78
CA ASN A 332 -15.67 22.21 -1.07
C ASN A 332 -16.28 22.85 0.18
N SER A 333 -15.86 22.47 1.37
CA SER A 333 -16.33 23.11 2.60
C SER A 333 -15.63 24.44 2.87
N ASP A 334 -16.39 25.44 3.29
CA ASP A 334 -15.88 26.79 3.60
C ASP A 334 -15.40 26.95 5.03
N ASP A 335 -15.57 25.92 5.88
CA ASP A 335 -15.08 25.95 7.25
C ASP A 335 -13.53 25.85 7.29
N HIS A 336 -12.95 26.10 8.47
CA HIS A 336 -11.49 26.07 8.65
C HIS A 336 -10.88 24.70 8.26
N GLY A 337 -11.56 23.60 8.62
CA GLY A 337 -11.11 22.25 8.29
C GLY A 337 -11.13 21.97 6.79
N GLY A 338 -12.18 22.37 6.08
CA GLY A 338 -12.29 22.22 4.64
C GLY A 338 -11.23 23.03 3.88
N LYS A 339 -11.01 24.29 4.29
CA LYS A 339 -9.96 25.15 3.70
C LYS A 339 -8.57 24.57 3.89
N TYR A 340 -8.26 24.09 5.10
CA TYR A 340 -7.01 23.39 5.37
C TYR A 340 -6.85 22.14 4.49
N PHE A 341 -7.90 21.31 4.44
CA PHE A 341 -7.85 20.05 3.67
C PHE A 341 -7.69 20.31 2.16
N TRP A 342 -8.37 21.33 1.62
CA TRP A 342 -8.21 21.73 0.23
C TRP A 342 -6.79 22.22 -0.07
N GLU A 343 -6.25 23.10 0.78
CA GLU A 343 -4.89 23.62 0.60
C GLU A 343 -3.84 22.50 0.63
N LEU A 344 -3.95 21.58 1.60
CA LEU A 344 -3.10 20.40 1.68
C LEU A 344 -3.22 19.52 0.45
N THR A 345 -4.45 19.21 0.05
CA THR A 345 -4.73 18.31 -1.07
C THR A 345 -4.24 18.90 -2.38
N SER A 346 -4.59 20.14 -2.69
CA SER A 346 -4.14 20.80 -3.93
C SER A 346 -2.62 20.84 -4.07
N LYS A 347 -1.88 21.11 -2.96
CA LYS A 347 -0.42 21.06 -2.96
C LYS A 347 0.12 19.65 -3.27
N ILE A 348 -0.46 18.60 -2.69
CA ILE A 348 -0.05 17.22 -2.96
C ILE A 348 -0.32 16.83 -4.41
N LEU A 349 -1.46 17.20 -4.98
CA LEU A 349 -1.83 16.91 -6.37
C LEU A 349 -0.86 17.57 -7.35
N ILE A 350 -0.63 18.87 -7.19
CA ILE A 350 0.31 19.64 -8.02
C ILE A 350 1.73 19.08 -7.90
N TYR A 351 2.20 18.84 -6.67
CA TYR A 351 3.53 18.29 -6.43
C TYR A 351 3.71 16.93 -7.10
N SER A 352 2.72 16.03 -6.96
CA SER A 352 2.77 14.72 -7.60
C SER A 352 2.86 14.84 -9.13
N ALA A 353 2.11 15.76 -9.72
CA ALA A 353 2.14 16.01 -11.16
C ALA A 353 3.47 16.62 -11.63
N ASN A 354 4.07 17.53 -10.86
CA ASN A 354 5.40 18.09 -11.15
C ASN A 354 6.52 17.04 -11.09
N ARG A 355 6.31 15.94 -10.36
CA ARG A 355 7.31 14.85 -10.24
C ARG A 355 7.31 13.89 -11.43
N VAL A 356 6.35 13.99 -12.34
CA VAL A 356 6.39 13.27 -13.61
C VAL A 356 7.06 14.17 -14.67
N PRO A 357 8.10 13.71 -15.37
CA PRO A 357 8.71 12.38 -15.38
C PRO A 357 9.95 12.21 -14.45
N GLU A 358 10.18 13.08 -13.47
CA GLU A 358 11.40 13.08 -12.66
C GLU A 358 11.56 11.76 -11.90
N ILE A 359 10.55 11.35 -11.12
CA ILE A 359 10.62 10.17 -10.23
C ILE A 359 10.02 8.91 -10.84
N SER A 360 9.12 9.07 -11.81
CA SER A 360 8.44 7.99 -12.54
C SER A 360 8.05 8.45 -13.93
N ASP A 361 8.03 7.55 -14.91
CA ASP A 361 7.57 7.84 -16.28
C ASP A 361 6.05 7.86 -16.40
N ASP A 362 5.34 7.30 -15.45
CA ASP A 362 3.88 7.23 -15.45
C ASP A 362 3.27 7.56 -14.08
N ILE A 363 1.99 7.89 -14.10
CA ILE A 363 1.19 8.23 -12.93
C ILE A 363 0.78 7.01 -12.10
N VAL A 364 0.74 5.82 -12.71
CA VAL A 364 0.29 4.57 -12.07
C VAL A 364 1.25 4.15 -10.97
N ASN A 365 2.56 4.26 -11.24
CA ASN A 365 3.58 3.97 -10.24
C ASN A 365 3.51 4.93 -9.05
N ILE A 366 3.19 6.21 -9.27
CA ILE A 366 3.02 7.20 -8.21
C ILE A 366 1.82 6.84 -7.32
N ASP A 367 0.66 6.59 -7.92
CA ASP A 367 -0.54 6.22 -7.16
C ASP A 367 -0.36 4.92 -6.38
N ASN A 368 0.21 3.90 -7.01
CA ASN A 368 0.47 2.62 -6.37
C ASN A 368 1.49 2.74 -5.22
N ALA A 369 2.51 3.59 -5.35
CA ALA A 369 3.48 3.82 -4.28
C ALA A 369 2.81 4.37 -3.02
N LEU A 370 1.86 5.31 -3.15
CA LEU A 370 1.12 5.85 -2.01
C LEU A 370 0.10 4.85 -1.44
N LYS A 371 -0.61 4.13 -2.30
CA LYS A 371 -1.56 3.08 -1.86
C LYS A 371 -0.84 1.96 -1.10
N TRP A 372 0.23 1.43 -1.65
CA TRP A 372 0.91 0.24 -1.12
C TRP A 372 1.98 0.54 -0.06
N GLY A 373 2.53 1.78 -0.06
CA GLY A 373 3.59 2.20 0.86
C GLY A 373 3.11 3.07 2.02
N PHE A 374 2.03 3.83 1.83
CA PHE A 374 1.43 4.69 2.85
C PHE A 374 0.02 4.28 3.26
N GLY A 375 -0.52 3.23 2.62
CA GLY A 375 -1.83 2.68 2.93
C GLY A 375 -2.99 3.62 2.58
N TRP A 376 -2.85 4.45 1.55
CA TRP A 376 -3.93 5.29 1.05
C TRP A 376 -4.94 4.46 0.25
N ASP A 377 -6.23 4.78 0.33
CA ASP A 377 -7.26 4.12 -0.47
C ASP A 377 -7.21 4.55 -1.95
N ALA A 378 -6.71 5.76 -2.22
CA ALA A 378 -6.49 6.29 -3.56
C ALA A 378 -5.16 7.05 -3.62
N GLY A 379 -4.42 6.89 -4.72
CA GLY A 379 -3.24 7.69 -4.98
C GLY A 379 -3.59 9.12 -5.42
N PRO A 380 -2.60 10.01 -5.60
CA PRO A 380 -2.85 11.42 -5.93
C PRO A 380 -3.68 11.63 -7.19
N PHE A 381 -3.42 10.90 -8.26
CA PHE A 381 -4.15 11.06 -9.53
C PHE A 381 -5.53 10.41 -9.49
N GLU A 382 -5.69 9.25 -8.82
CA GLU A 382 -6.99 8.67 -8.54
C GLU A 382 -7.83 9.61 -7.66
N MET A 383 -7.22 10.25 -6.66
CA MET A 383 -7.88 11.26 -5.82
C MET A 383 -8.29 12.49 -6.63
N TRP A 384 -7.45 12.94 -7.57
CA TRP A 384 -7.76 14.08 -8.43
C TRP A 384 -8.96 13.77 -9.34
N ASP A 385 -9.02 12.57 -9.92
CA ASP A 385 -10.19 12.08 -10.68
C ASP A 385 -11.47 12.09 -9.81
N MET A 386 -11.37 11.63 -8.55
CA MET A 386 -12.50 11.61 -7.62
C MET A 386 -13.00 13.00 -7.26
N ILE A 387 -12.12 13.98 -7.12
CA ILE A 387 -12.49 15.38 -6.81
C ILE A 387 -13.09 16.05 -8.05
N GLY A 388 -12.62 15.72 -9.25
CA GLY A 388 -12.95 16.32 -10.53
C GLY A 388 -11.78 17.15 -11.05
N VAL A 389 -11.13 16.67 -12.11
CA VAL A 389 -9.87 17.25 -12.60
C VAL A 389 -10.09 18.67 -13.13
N SER A 390 -11.05 18.88 -14.03
CA SER A 390 -11.26 20.18 -14.68
C SER A 390 -11.68 21.26 -13.68
N GLU A 391 -12.67 20.97 -12.81
CA GLU A 391 -13.19 21.93 -11.85
C GLU A 391 -12.14 22.30 -10.79
N SER A 392 -11.41 21.31 -10.27
CA SER A 392 -10.39 21.55 -9.26
C SER A 392 -9.18 22.27 -9.84
N THR A 393 -8.78 21.95 -11.08
CA THR A 393 -7.71 22.67 -11.81
C THR A 393 -8.07 24.12 -12.02
N HIS A 394 -9.30 24.41 -12.48
CA HIS A 394 -9.75 25.79 -12.65
C HIS A 394 -9.75 26.56 -11.32
N ARG A 395 -10.21 25.94 -10.23
CA ARG A 395 -10.14 26.53 -8.88
C ARG A 395 -8.71 26.83 -8.46
N MET A 396 -7.78 25.88 -8.66
CA MET A 396 -6.35 26.08 -8.37
C MET A 396 -5.75 27.25 -9.16
N GLN A 397 -6.10 27.42 -10.44
CA GLN A 397 -5.67 28.55 -11.26
C GLN A 397 -6.22 29.89 -10.74
N LEU A 398 -7.50 29.94 -10.34
CA LEU A 398 -8.11 31.14 -9.73
C LEU A 398 -7.44 31.50 -8.38
N GLU A 399 -6.94 30.51 -7.65
CA GLU A 399 -6.17 30.69 -6.42
C GLU A 399 -4.68 31.03 -6.69
N GLY A 400 -4.27 31.19 -7.96
CA GLY A 400 -2.91 31.55 -8.34
C GLY A 400 -1.89 30.40 -8.23
N LYS A 401 -2.35 29.15 -8.20
CA LYS A 401 -1.48 27.97 -8.18
C LYS A 401 -1.04 27.60 -9.60
N GLU A 402 0.24 27.31 -9.75
CA GLU A 402 0.81 26.87 -11.05
C GLU A 402 0.48 25.39 -11.29
N ILE A 403 -0.18 25.09 -12.39
CA ILE A 403 -0.53 23.74 -12.80
C ILE A 403 0.47 23.24 -13.85
N PRO A 404 1.00 22.01 -13.73
CA PRO A 404 1.87 21.45 -14.76
C PRO A 404 1.21 21.46 -16.14
N GLU A 405 1.96 21.91 -17.16
CA GLU A 405 1.46 22.10 -18.52
C GLU A 405 0.78 20.86 -19.10
N TRP A 406 1.37 19.68 -18.87
CA TRP A 406 0.80 18.42 -19.37
C TRP A 406 -0.60 18.09 -18.81
N VAL A 407 -0.94 18.60 -17.61
CA VAL A 407 -2.30 18.46 -17.02
C VAL A 407 -3.28 19.34 -17.80
N LEU A 408 -2.87 20.56 -18.14
CA LEU A 408 -3.69 21.47 -18.94
C LEU A 408 -3.88 20.93 -20.35
N GLU A 409 -2.82 20.43 -21.00
CA GLU A 409 -2.87 19.77 -22.31
C GLU A 409 -3.83 18.56 -22.30
N MET A 410 -3.83 17.75 -21.23
CA MET A 410 -4.77 16.65 -21.08
C MET A 410 -6.22 17.16 -21.08
N ILE A 411 -6.52 18.20 -20.30
CA ILE A 411 -7.87 18.80 -20.21
C ILE A 411 -8.27 19.38 -21.57
N ASP A 412 -7.39 20.13 -22.23
CA ASP A 412 -7.63 20.77 -23.51
C ASP A 412 -7.85 19.74 -24.65
N SER A 413 -7.28 18.54 -24.52
CA SER A 413 -7.57 17.43 -25.43
C SER A 413 -8.99 16.85 -25.30
N GLY A 414 -9.79 17.35 -24.35
CA GLY A 414 -11.13 16.88 -24.03
C GLY A 414 -11.18 15.71 -23.03
N ARG A 415 -10.02 15.30 -22.49
CA ARG A 415 -9.95 14.24 -21.50
C ARG A 415 -10.19 14.79 -20.09
N GLN A 416 -11.19 14.19 -19.38
CA GLN A 416 -11.64 14.67 -18.08
C GLN A 416 -11.05 13.89 -16.90
N PHE A 417 -10.38 12.76 -17.14
CA PHE A 417 -9.87 11.85 -16.10
C PHE A 417 -8.48 11.36 -16.46
N PHE A 418 -7.63 11.18 -15.46
CA PHE A 418 -6.34 10.50 -15.60
C PHE A 418 -6.51 9.01 -15.90
N TYR A 419 -7.52 8.40 -15.30
CA TYR A 419 -7.88 6.99 -15.51
C TYR A 419 -9.24 6.86 -16.18
N GLN A 420 -9.34 5.92 -17.12
CA GLN A 420 -10.61 5.57 -17.75
C GLN A 420 -10.73 4.07 -17.91
N THR A 421 -11.96 3.57 -17.81
CA THR A 421 -12.26 2.16 -18.05
C THR A 421 -13.27 2.07 -19.18
N ASN A 422 -12.91 1.35 -20.25
CA ASN A 422 -13.78 1.08 -21.39
C ASN A 422 -13.71 -0.42 -21.75
N ASN A 423 -14.83 -1.09 -21.82
CA ASN A 423 -14.94 -2.52 -22.18
C ASN A 423 -13.96 -3.42 -21.42
N GLY A 424 -13.82 -3.22 -20.11
CA GLY A 424 -12.93 -4.03 -19.28
C GLY A 424 -11.44 -3.72 -19.43
N ILE A 425 -11.08 -2.64 -20.12
CA ILE A 425 -9.71 -2.17 -20.25
C ILE A 425 -9.56 -0.88 -19.45
N LYS A 426 -8.73 -0.90 -18.42
CA LYS A 426 -8.37 0.30 -17.67
C LYS A 426 -7.17 0.97 -18.33
N THR A 427 -7.28 2.25 -18.63
CA THR A 427 -6.22 3.07 -19.23
C THR A 427 -5.84 4.21 -18.31
N HIS A 428 -4.61 4.68 -18.45
CA HIS A 428 -4.15 5.91 -17.82
C HIS A 428 -3.63 6.90 -18.86
N TRP A 429 -3.61 8.18 -18.52
CA TRP A 429 -2.95 9.19 -19.34
C TRP A 429 -1.44 9.11 -19.17
N SER A 430 -0.71 9.12 -20.27
CA SER A 430 0.75 9.24 -20.29
C SER A 430 1.14 10.69 -20.57
N PRO A 431 1.74 11.41 -19.63
CA PRO A 431 2.22 12.77 -19.86
C PRO A 431 3.28 12.85 -20.97
N LYS A 432 4.11 11.82 -21.09
CA LYS A 432 5.19 11.76 -22.08
C LYS A 432 4.69 11.65 -23.52
N GLU A 433 3.66 10.84 -23.74
CA GLU A 433 3.15 10.52 -25.07
C GLU A 433 1.86 11.31 -25.39
N SER A 434 1.36 12.12 -24.47
CA SER A 434 0.08 12.86 -24.55
C SER A 434 -1.07 11.99 -25.07
N SER A 435 -1.14 10.75 -24.59
CA SER A 435 -2.10 9.73 -25.05
C SER A 435 -2.45 8.72 -23.94
N SER A 436 -3.47 7.89 -24.21
CA SER A 436 -3.92 6.85 -23.29
C SER A 436 -3.15 5.56 -23.48
N PHE A 437 -2.71 4.97 -22.36
CA PHE A 437 -2.06 3.66 -22.34
C PHE A 437 -2.84 2.68 -21.47
N GLU A 438 -2.90 1.44 -21.90
CA GLU A 438 -3.50 0.36 -21.13
C GLU A 438 -2.65 0.06 -19.88
N ILE A 439 -3.32 -0.09 -18.75
CA ILE A 439 -2.69 -0.58 -17.53
C ILE A 439 -2.58 -2.09 -17.62
N ASN A 440 -1.36 -2.58 -17.81
CA ASN A 440 -1.10 -4.00 -17.83
C ASN A 440 -1.45 -4.61 -16.45
N GLN A 441 -2.49 -5.41 -16.43
CA GLN A 441 -2.83 -6.19 -15.24
C GLN A 441 -1.98 -7.46 -15.20
N SER A 442 -1.53 -7.81 -14.01
CA SER A 442 -0.92 -9.13 -13.81
C SER A 442 -1.92 -10.22 -14.22
N PRO A 443 -1.54 -11.18 -15.07
CA PRO A 443 -2.44 -12.26 -15.47
C PRO A 443 -2.84 -13.17 -14.30
N GLN A 444 -2.25 -13.00 -13.13
CA GLN A 444 -2.57 -13.74 -11.90
C GLN A 444 -3.51 -12.96 -10.97
N ILE A 445 -3.80 -11.70 -11.27
CA ILE A 445 -4.75 -10.87 -10.52
C ILE A 445 -6.00 -10.73 -11.37
N PHE A 446 -7.09 -11.35 -10.90
CA PHE A 446 -8.40 -11.16 -11.49
C PHE A 446 -9.11 -10.00 -10.80
N ASN A 447 -9.69 -9.09 -11.58
CA ASN A 447 -10.51 -7.98 -11.08
C ASN A 447 -11.96 -8.18 -11.58
N LEU A 448 -12.84 -8.49 -10.64
CA LEU A 448 -14.24 -8.81 -10.95
C LEU A 448 -15.01 -7.58 -11.44
N GLU A 449 -14.81 -6.42 -10.84
CA GLU A 449 -15.45 -5.17 -11.25
C GLU A 449 -15.13 -4.82 -12.69
N LEU A 450 -13.85 -4.92 -13.05
CA LEU A 450 -13.40 -4.68 -14.41
C LEU A 450 -13.95 -5.74 -15.39
N HIS A 451 -14.07 -6.99 -14.93
CA HIS A 451 -14.66 -8.08 -15.72
C HIS A 451 -16.13 -7.83 -16.03
N LYS A 452 -16.91 -7.34 -15.07
CA LYS A 452 -18.33 -7.02 -15.21
C LYS A 452 -18.60 -5.94 -16.28
N THR A 453 -17.65 -5.02 -16.51
CA THR A 453 -17.80 -4.00 -17.58
C THR A 453 -17.78 -4.58 -18.99
N ARG A 454 -17.56 -5.91 -19.17
CA ARG A 454 -17.56 -6.63 -20.45
C ARG A 454 -18.91 -7.25 -20.81
N ASP A 455 -20.00 -6.88 -20.12
CA ASP A 455 -21.34 -7.45 -20.32
C ASP A 455 -21.41 -8.99 -20.20
N LEU A 456 -20.61 -9.56 -19.29
CA LEU A 456 -20.54 -10.98 -19.02
C LEU A 456 -21.42 -11.43 -17.83
N THR A 457 -22.26 -10.54 -17.33
CA THR A 457 -23.25 -10.85 -16.28
C THR A 457 -24.46 -11.54 -16.89
N LEU A 458 -24.71 -12.79 -16.48
CA LEU A 458 -25.79 -13.63 -17.00
C LEU A 458 -27.11 -13.37 -16.29
N LYS A 459 -27.08 -13.12 -15.00
CA LYS A 459 -28.23 -12.83 -14.16
C LYS A 459 -27.81 -12.00 -12.96
N GLU A 460 -28.67 -11.07 -12.54
CA GLU A 460 -28.43 -10.20 -11.39
C GLU A 460 -29.72 -9.98 -10.62
N ASN A 461 -29.61 -9.84 -9.28
CA ASN A 461 -30.65 -9.33 -8.40
C ASN A 461 -30.05 -8.35 -7.37
N LEU A 462 -30.83 -7.87 -6.40
CA LEU A 462 -30.40 -6.89 -5.41
C LEU A 462 -29.21 -7.34 -4.54
N ASN A 463 -28.97 -8.65 -4.42
CA ASN A 463 -28.00 -9.19 -3.47
C ASN A 463 -26.98 -10.16 -4.08
N ALA A 464 -27.10 -10.48 -5.37
CA ALA A 464 -26.12 -11.32 -6.04
C ALA A 464 -26.13 -11.15 -7.57
N SER A 465 -25.00 -11.46 -8.21
CA SER A 465 -24.88 -11.56 -9.67
C SER A 465 -24.17 -12.86 -10.07
N ILE A 466 -24.50 -13.34 -11.27
CA ILE A 466 -23.85 -14.50 -11.89
C ILE A 466 -23.09 -14.03 -13.12
N ASN A 467 -21.77 -14.22 -13.10
CA ASN A 467 -20.89 -13.75 -14.15
C ASN A 467 -20.21 -14.94 -14.86
N ASP A 468 -20.14 -14.87 -16.19
CA ASP A 468 -19.36 -15.82 -17.00
C ASP A 468 -17.88 -15.41 -16.91
N MET A 469 -17.05 -16.27 -16.33
CA MET A 469 -15.61 -16.03 -16.14
C MET A 469 -14.78 -16.49 -17.34
N GLY A 470 -15.42 -17.05 -18.35
CA GLY A 470 -14.74 -17.76 -19.43
C GLY A 470 -14.39 -19.20 -19.06
N ASP A 471 -13.89 -19.95 -20.04
CA ASP A 471 -13.48 -21.35 -19.88
C ASP A 471 -14.57 -22.28 -19.26
N GLY A 472 -15.84 -21.91 -19.34
CA GLY A 472 -16.95 -22.65 -18.75
C GLY A 472 -17.03 -22.58 -17.23
N ILE A 473 -16.52 -21.49 -16.63
CA ILE A 473 -16.56 -21.25 -15.19
C ILE A 473 -17.54 -20.11 -14.89
N LEU A 474 -18.43 -20.31 -13.92
CA LEU A 474 -19.29 -19.27 -13.36
C LEU A 474 -18.68 -18.65 -12.11
N ASN A 475 -18.89 -17.36 -11.92
CA ASN A 475 -18.78 -16.72 -10.62
C ASN A 475 -20.17 -16.36 -10.09
N VAL A 476 -20.48 -16.75 -8.86
CA VAL A 476 -21.58 -16.19 -8.09
C VAL A 476 -21.01 -15.17 -7.13
N GLU A 477 -21.17 -13.91 -7.47
CA GLU A 477 -20.87 -12.77 -6.61
C GLU A 477 -22.08 -12.49 -5.74
N PHE A 478 -21.90 -12.28 -4.46
CA PHE A 478 -22.96 -11.79 -3.60
C PHE A 478 -22.57 -10.45 -2.98
N HIS A 479 -23.51 -9.52 -3.06
CA HIS A 479 -23.31 -8.11 -2.69
C HIS A 479 -24.62 -7.57 -2.14
N SER A 480 -24.76 -7.48 -0.84
CA SER A 480 -25.98 -6.91 -0.26
C SER A 480 -26.07 -5.42 -0.53
N SER A 481 -27.05 -5.00 -1.32
CA SER A 481 -27.31 -3.58 -1.59
C SER A 481 -27.72 -2.79 -0.33
N LEU A 482 -28.35 -3.47 0.63
CA LEU A 482 -28.82 -2.84 1.88
C LEU A 482 -27.75 -2.87 2.99
N GLN A 483 -26.91 -3.89 3.03
CA GLN A 483 -25.90 -4.10 4.08
C GLN A 483 -24.53 -4.52 3.51
N PRO A 484 -23.89 -3.72 2.65
CA PRO A 484 -22.69 -4.13 1.92
C PRO A 484 -21.50 -4.48 2.84
N ARG A 485 -21.42 -3.89 4.04
CA ARG A 485 -20.37 -4.21 5.01
C ARG A 485 -20.53 -5.56 5.71
N HIS A 486 -21.75 -6.03 5.88
CA HIS A 486 -22.04 -7.30 6.56
C HIS A 486 -22.30 -8.43 5.58
N ASN A 487 -22.79 -8.08 4.40
CA ASN A 487 -23.09 -8.98 3.31
C ASN A 487 -23.82 -10.25 3.77
N PRO A 488 -25.02 -10.11 4.38
CA PRO A 488 -25.75 -11.25 4.91
C PRO A 488 -26.30 -12.13 3.79
N ILE A 489 -26.34 -13.42 4.05
CA ILE A 489 -26.95 -14.41 3.15
C ILE A 489 -28.46 -14.40 3.38
N ASP A 490 -29.23 -14.20 2.33
CA ASP A 490 -30.69 -14.21 2.31
C ASP A 490 -31.28 -15.07 1.19
N GLY A 491 -32.60 -15.04 1.02
CA GLY A 491 -33.30 -15.81 0.01
C GLY A 491 -32.89 -15.47 -1.43
N SER A 492 -32.55 -14.21 -1.70
CA SER A 492 -32.11 -13.74 -3.02
C SER A 492 -30.79 -14.40 -3.42
N PHE A 493 -29.85 -14.50 -2.46
CA PHE A 493 -28.60 -15.22 -2.69
C PHE A 493 -28.84 -16.71 -2.93
N VAL A 494 -29.71 -17.35 -2.12
CA VAL A 494 -30.05 -18.77 -2.27
C VAL A 494 -30.63 -19.06 -3.65
N GLU A 495 -31.50 -18.18 -4.16
CA GLU A 495 -32.06 -18.28 -5.53
C GLU A 495 -30.92 -18.27 -6.56
N MET A 496 -29.97 -17.36 -6.45
CA MET A 496 -28.89 -17.22 -7.42
C MET A 496 -27.93 -18.41 -7.40
N ILE A 497 -27.59 -18.93 -6.22
CA ILE A 497 -26.79 -20.16 -6.09
C ILE A 497 -27.49 -21.34 -6.73
N ASN A 498 -28.81 -21.52 -6.50
CA ASN A 498 -29.56 -22.62 -7.10
C ASN A 498 -29.59 -22.49 -8.63
N TYR A 499 -29.82 -21.29 -9.17
CA TYR A 499 -29.78 -21.05 -10.61
C TYR A 499 -28.38 -21.34 -11.20
N ALA A 500 -27.30 -20.93 -10.53
CA ALA A 500 -25.94 -21.24 -10.98
C ALA A 500 -25.66 -22.76 -10.96
N LEU A 501 -26.15 -23.47 -9.94
CA LEU A 501 -26.06 -24.95 -9.87
C LEU A 501 -26.85 -25.64 -11.00
N ASP A 502 -28.02 -25.11 -11.34
CA ASP A 502 -28.81 -25.64 -12.50
C ASP A 502 -27.99 -25.53 -13.79
N LEU A 503 -27.30 -24.40 -14.03
CA LEU A 503 -26.45 -24.22 -15.21
C LEU A 503 -25.27 -25.22 -15.25
N VAL A 504 -24.73 -25.61 -14.08
CA VAL A 504 -23.67 -26.62 -13.97
C VAL A 504 -24.24 -28.04 -14.17
N GLU A 505 -25.41 -28.32 -13.61
CA GLU A 505 -26.10 -29.62 -13.78
C GLU A 505 -26.51 -29.88 -15.24
N GLU A 506 -26.87 -28.82 -15.96
CA GLU A 506 -27.21 -28.84 -17.38
C GLU A 506 -26.01 -28.86 -18.34
N ASP A 507 -24.79 -28.97 -17.83
CA ASP A 507 -23.53 -28.93 -18.61
C ASP A 507 -23.27 -27.62 -19.39
N LYS A 508 -24.00 -26.55 -19.09
CA LYS A 508 -23.73 -25.21 -19.68
C LYS A 508 -22.44 -24.62 -19.16
N PHE A 509 -22.10 -24.95 -17.90
CA PHE A 509 -20.84 -24.59 -17.25
C PHE A 509 -20.28 -25.80 -16.52
N ARG A 510 -18.95 -25.85 -16.39
CA ARG A 510 -18.26 -27.02 -15.81
C ARG A 510 -17.86 -26.83 -14.34
N ALA A 511 -17.87 -25.58 -13.82
CA ALA A 511 -17.49 -25.25 -12.46
C ALA A 511 -18.13 -23.94 -12.01
N MET A 512 -18.20 -23.74 -10.69
CA MET A 512 -18.68 -22.52 -10.07
C MET A 512 -17.71 -22.01 -9.02
N ILE A 513 -17.50 -20.68 -8.97
CA ILE A 513 -16.77 -19.97 -7.93
C ILE A 513 -17.76 -19.10 -7.16
N ILE A 514 -17.68 -19.11 -5.83
CA ILE A 514 -18.41 -18.19 -4.95
C ILE A 514 -17.40 -17.18 -4.41
N ALA A 515 -17.39 -15.98 -4.96
CA ALA A 515 -16.43 -14.93 -4.64
C ALA A 515 -16.98 -13.54 -4.94
N HIS A 516 -16.49 -12.53 -4.22
CA HIS A 516 -16.75 -11.13 -4.51
C HIS A 516 -15.56 -10.26 -4.03
N GLU A 517 -15.58 -8.97 -4.39
CA GLU A 517 -14.52 -7.99 -4.03
C GLU A 517 -15.02 -6.95 -3.00
N GLY A 518 -15.90 -7.34 -2.09
CA GLY A 518 -16.41 -6.46 -1.03
C GLY A 518 -15.47 -6.37 0.19
N VAL A 519 -15.91 -5.61 1.21
CA VAL A 519 -15.11 -5.38 2.43
C VAL A 519 -15.01 -6.65 3.30
N ASN A 520 -16.09 -7.42 3.41
CA ASN A 520 -16.16 -8.67 4.17
C ASN A 520 -16.84 -9.73 3.33
N PHE A 521 -16.40 -10.96 3.42
CA PHE A 521 -17.01 -12.05 2.66
C PHE A 521 -18.50 -12.25 3.01
N SER A 522 -18.83 -12.49 4.26
CA SER A 522 -20.22 -12.55 4.75
C SER A 522 -20.29 -12.64 6.27
N ALA A 523 -21.28 -12.00 6.86
CA ALA A 523 -21.65 -12.19 8.27
C ALA A 523 -22.51 -13.46 8.52
N GLY A 524 -22.81 -14.24 7.47
CA GLY A 524 -23.68 -15.41 7.55
C GLY A 524 -25.16 -15.08 7.31
N ALA A 525 -26.05 -15.94 7.80
CA ALA A 525 -27.49 -15.77 7.62
C ALA A 525 -28.03 -14.47 8.25
N ASN A 526 -29.06 -13.90 7.64
CA ASN A 526 -29.73 -12.71 8.17
C ASN A 526 -30.56 -13.08 9.43
N LEU A 527 -29.93 -12.95 10.60
CA LEU A 527 -30.57 -13.31 11.88
C LEU A 527 -31.78 -12.44 12.22
N ASN A 528 -31.90 -11.21 11.68
CA ASN A 528 -33.06 -10.37 11.91
C ASN A 528 -34.33 -10.97 11.32
N LEU A 529 -34.24 -11.59 10.14
CA LEU A 529 -35.35 -12.31 9.52
C LEU A 529 -35.82 -13.48 10.42
N PHE A 530 -34.86 -14.26 10.95
CA PHE A 530 -35.21 -15.39 11.83
C PHE A 530 -35.85 -14.90 13.12
N LEU A 531 -35.36 -13.80 13.70
CA LEU A 531 -35.93 -13.21 14.90
C LEU A 531 -37.36 -12.72 14.68
N GLU A 532 -37.62 -12.07 13.56
CA GLU A 532 -38.95 -11.61 13.17
C GLU A 532 -39.94 -12.77 13.01
N LEU A 533 -39.55 -13.83 12.30
CA LEU A 533 -40.36 -15.03 12.15
C LEU A 533 -40.66 -15.69 13.50
N CYS A 534 -39.70 -15.77 14.40
CA CYS A 534 -39.90 -16.28 15.76
C CYS A 534 -40.84 -15.41 16.60
N GLN A 535 -40.70 -14.08 16.55
CA GLN A 535 -41.56 -13.15 17.28
C GLN A 535 -43.01 -13.19 16.81
N ASN A 536 -43.20 -13.39 15.49
CA ASN A 536 -44.52 -13.52 14.88
C ASN A 536 -45.07 -14.97 14.94
N GLN A 537 -44.37 -15.91 15.58
CA GLN A 537 -44.75 -17.32 15.69
C GLN A 537 -44.96 -18.02 14.31
N GLN A 538 -44.25 -17.57 13.29
CA GLN A 538 -44.33 -18.09 11.92
C GLN A 538 -43.36 -19.31 11.79
N TRP A 539 -43.70 -20.40 12.45
CA TRP A 539 -42.83 -21.57 12.57
C TRP A 539 -42.66 -22.34 11.24
N GLU A 540 -43.71 -22.35 10.40
CA GLU A 540 -43.66 -23.01 9.08
C GLU A 540 -42.73 -22.27 8.14
N GLU A 541 -42.77 -20.93 8.10
CA GLU A 541 -41.88 -20.09 7.32
C GLU A 541 -40.44 -20.19 7.80
N LEU A 542 -40.23 -20.27 9.12
CA LEU A 542 -38.92 -20.49 9.71
C LEU A 542 -38.33 -21.84 9.30
N ASP A 543 -39.09 -22.92 9.42
CA ASP A 543 -38.68 -24.27 9.00
C ASP A 543 -38.37 -24.32 7.50
N PHE A 544 -39.22 -23.68 6.67
CA PHE A 544 -38.99 -23.55 5.25
C PHE A 544 -37.67 -22.82 4.94
N ALA A 545 -37.40 -21.68 5.58
CA ALA A 545 -36.18 -20.91 5.40
C ALA A 545 -34.93 -21.74 5.76
N VAL A 546 -34.96 -22.44 6.90
CA VAL A 546 -33.86 -23.32 7.34
C VAL A 546 -33.64 -24.47 6.36
N LYS A 547 -34.70 -25.15 5.95
CA LYS A 547 -34.64 -26.26 4.95
C LYS A 547 -34.11 -25.79 3.60
N THR A 548 -34.54 -24.63 3.15
CA THR A 548 -34.09 -24.02 1.88
C THR A 548 -32.58 -23.77 1.91
N PHE A 549 -32.07 -23.20 3.00
CA PHE A 549 -30.64 -22.99 3.17
C PHE A 549 -29.85 -24.32 3.26
N GLN A 550 -30.35 -25.28 4.01
CA GLN A 550 -29.75 -26.62 4.11
C GLN A 550 -29.72 -27.34 2.76
N ASN A 551 -30.81 -27.29 2.00
CA ASN A 551 -30.87 -27.87 0.67
C ASN A 551 -29.86 -27.23 -0.29
N MET A 552 -29.73 -25.92 -0.28
CA MET A 552 -28.71 -25.22 -1.06
C MET A 552 -27.31 -25.71 -0.72
N THR A 553 -26.97 -25.81 0.57
CA THR A 553 -25.65 -26.30 1.00
C THR A 553 -25.39 -27.75 0.61
N GLN A 554 -26.42 -28.60 0.62
CA GLN A 554 -26.33 -29.98 0.11
C GLN A 554 -26.13 -30.00 -1.40
N ARG A 555 -26.84 -29.17 -2.16
CA ARG A 555 -26.66 -29.07 -3.62
C ARG A 555 -25.22 -28.61 -3.96
N ILE A 556 -24.68 -27.63 -3.23
CA ILE A 556 -23.27 -27.20 -3.38
C ILE A 556 -22.34 -28.39 -3.14
N ARG A 557 -22.55 -29.12 -2.03
CA ARG A 557 -21.68 -30.25 -1.63
C ARG A 557 -21.68 -31.38 -2.65
N PHE A 558 -22.80 -31.65 -3.27
CA PHE A 558 -23.00 -32.76 -4.22
C PHE A 558 -23.14 -32.27 -5.66
N SER A 559 -22.70 -31.07 -5.97
CA SER A 559 -22.70 -30.49 -7.31
C SER A 559 -21.98 -31.41 -8.30
N LYS A 560 -22.50 -31.49 -9.53
CA LYS A 560 -21.90 -32.23 -10.64
C LYS A 560 -20.51 -31.72 -11.01
N GLY A 561 -20.31 -30.41 -10.94
CA GLY A 561 -19.01 -29.72 -11.17
C GLY A 561 -18.38 -29.21 -9.88
N PRO A 562 -17.07 -28.89 -9.90
CA PRO A 562 -16.39 -28.29 -8.75
C PRO A 562 -17.02 -26.96 -8.32
N VAL A 563 -17.18 -26.77 -7.01
CA VAL A 563 -17.56 -25.49 -6.42
C VAL A 563 -16.46 -25.03 -5.49
N VAL A 564 -15.95 -23.83 -5.72
CA VAL A 564 -14.86 -23.23 -4.93
C VAL A 564 -15.36 -21.94 -4.28
N ALA A 565 -15.37 -21.89 -2.96
CA ALA A 565 -15.58 -20.64 -2.24
C ALA A 565 -14.23 -19.98 -1.95
N VAL A 566 -14.15 -18.65 -2.15
CA VAL A 566 -12.95 -17.84 -1.94
C VAL A 566 -13.22 -16.82 -0.83
N PRO A 567 -13.29 -17.27 0.44
CA PRO A 567 -13.54 -16.36 1.56
C PRO A 567 -12.30 -15.52 1.84
N PHE A 568 -12.53 -14.25 2.22
CA PHE A 568 -11.51 -13.30 2.66
C PHE A 568 -12.03 -12.50 3.85
N GLN A 569 -11.13 -11.83 4.55
CA GLN A 569 -11.43 -10.93 5.67
C GLN A 569 -10.47 -9.76 5.66
#